data_f7dd7372794e4523711cb47955ea918e
#
_entry.id   f7dd7372794e4523711cb47955ea918e
#
_cell.length_a   1.000
_cell.length_b   1.000
_cell.length_c   1.000
_cell.angle_alpha   90.00
_cell.angle_beta   90.00
_cell.angle_gamma   90.00
#
_symmetry.space_group_name_H-M   'P 1'
#
loop_
_entity.id
_entity.type
_entity.pdbx_description
1 polymer ?
#
loop_
_entity_poly.entity_id
_entity_poly.type
_entity_poly.pdbx_seq_one_letter_code
_entity_poly.pdbx_strand_id
1 'polypeptide(L)'
;MVDQDRATEIREQSLDWPSVDLGPRQLCDLELLINGAYSPLEGYLGAADHRRVCSEMHLADGVFWPIPVVLNIPGELADTLAAGDAIALRDGEGVMIAALTVEECYQRDLDAEIEAIFGTADRSHTGVAQYLHRTRRWAVAGRVEALQLPVHYDYPELRRTPAEVRELLSLLGWRKVLTFQTHRTIHRAQRAMMVEAAQNVDANILIHPVVGLDQPGDADHYTRIRCYQEVLPEFPDAMAQLNLLPLAIRGGGAREALLHAIVNKNYGSTHLMVDFDGSGTVLDTVGEAAYTQEDATRVISEHSADVDVEMVPTRDLVYLEDRQQFVASSDVSPDDRVLRLTADEIRKRLDDGREIPNWYTFREVARELEHRHPVRRKQGFTVFLSGLSGSGKSTIANVLRVKLLELGGRGVTLLDGDLVRANLSSELGFSKEHRDLNIRRIGFVASEITRAGGVAICAPIAPYDVVRREVREMIQPCGGFVLVHVATPLEVCEARDRKGMYAKARAGIIKEFTGISDPYEVPGDADVVIDTTELAPAEATREVILYLERQGYIWAPDEG
;
A
#
# COMPACT_ATOMS: atom_id res chain seq x y z
N MET A 1 22.69 -16.22 11.31
CA MET A 1 22.39 -16.12 12.76
C MET A 1 23.65 -16.45 13.55
N VAL A 2 23.99 -15.62 14.54
CA VAL A 2 25.08 -15.92 15.49
C VAL A 2 24.57 -16.78 16.65
N ASP A 3 25.48 -17.40 17.40
CA ASP A 3 25.09 -18.11 18.62
C ASP A 3 24.76 -17.12 19.76
N GLN A 4 24.25 -17.65 20.89
CA GLN A 4 23.74 -16.82 21.98
C GLN A 4 24.84 -16.02 22.71
N ASP A 5 26.06 -16.61 22.80
CA ASP A 5 27.19 -15.96 23.46
C ASP A 5 27.67 -14.76 22.61
N ARG A 6 27.81 -14.96 21.29
CA ARG A 6 28.16 -13.89 20.35
C ARG A 6 27.06 -12.81 20.29
N ALA A 7 25.80 -13.20 20.32
CA ALA A 7 24.70 -12.23 20.34
C ALA A 7 24.72 -11.35 21.61
N THR A 8 25.11 -11.91 22.75
CA THR A 8 25.25 -11.16 24.01
C THR A 8 26.41 -10.18 23.91
N GLU A 9 27.57 -10.65 23.42
CA GLU A 9 28.74 -9.81 23.21
C GLU A 9 28.44 -8.62 22.27
N ILE A 10 27.79 -8.89 21.13
CA ILE A 10 27.40 -7.85 20.18
C ILE A 10 26.47 -6.82 20.83
N ARG A 11 25.46 -7.26 21.62
CA ARG A 11 24.56 -6.33 22.31
C ARG A 11 25.29 -5.41 23.31
N GLU A 12 26.24 -5.95 24.05
CA GLU A 12 27.04 -5.17 24.99
C GLU A 12 27.91 -4.14 24.27
N GLN A 13 28.58 -4.56 23.20
CA GLN A 13 29.43 -3.67 22.41
C GLN A 13 28.64 -2.61 21.64
N SER A 14 27.41 -2.93 21.22
CA SER A 14 26.58 -2.04 20.40
C SER A 14 26.09 -0.78 21.12
N LEU A 15 26.30 -0.64 22.42
CA LEU A 15 25.87 0.54 23.18
C LEU A 15 26.59 1.82 22.71
N ASP A 16 27.82 1.70 22.21
CA ASP A 16 28.62 2.79 21.71
C ASP A 16 28.65 2.87 20.17
N TRP A 17 27.96 1.98 19.47
CA TRP A 17 27.96 1.96 18.00
C TRP A 17 26.95 2.94 17.41
N PRO A 18 27.25 3.52 16.25
CA PRO A 18 26.23 4.18 15.46
C PRO A 18 25.11 3.19 15.08
N SER A 19 23.89 3.67 14.98
CA SER A 19 22.75 2.85 14.64
C SER A 19 22.01 3.35 13.39
N VAL A 20 21.42 2.42 12.67
CA VAL A 20 20.54 2.71 11.54
C VAL A 20 19.17 2.11 11.85
N ASP A 21 18.16 2.98 11.95
CA ASP A 21 16.76 2.55 12.02
C ASP A 21 16.30 2.20 10.60
N LEU A 22 16.00 0.94 10.40
CA LEU A 22 15.66 0.39 9.10
C LEU A 22 14.23 0.79 8.70
N GLY A 23 14.09 1.33 7.50
CA GLY A 23 12.77 1.48 6.89
C GLY A 23 12.16 0.11 6.53
N PRO A 24 10.82 0.05 6.30
CA PRO A 24 10.14 -1.23 6.07
C PRO A 24 10.75 -2.08 4.95
N ARG A 25 11.18 -1.46 3.83
CA ARG A 25 11.85 -2.17 2.74
C ARG A 25 13.22 -2.71 3.15
N GLN A 26 14.01 -1.90 3.86
CA GLN A 26 15.34 -2.32 4.32
C GLN A 26 15.23 -3.47 5.32
N LEU A 27 14.18 -3.49 6.13
CA LEU A 27 13.89 -4.58 7.06
C LEU A 27 13.54 -5.88 6.31
N CYS A 28 12.73 -5.81 5.25
CA CYS A 28 12.47 -6.97 4.37
C CYS A 28 13.77 -7.47 3.73
N ASP A 29 14.59 -6.57 3.19
CA ASP A 29 15.88 -6.94 2.57
C ASP A 29 16.83 -7.59 3.60
N LEU A 30 16.89 -7.05 4.81
CA LEU A 30 17.69 -7.66 5.89
C LEU A 30 17.15 -9.03 6.27
N GLU A 31 15.84 -9.20 6.41
CA GLU A 31 15.22 -10.49 6.74
C GLU A 31 15.56 -11.55 5.69
N LEU A 32 15.47 -11.21 4.40
CA LEU A 32 15.81 -12.13 3.30
C LEU A 32 17.33 -12.45 3.22
N LEU A 33 18.19 -11.51 3.62
CA LEU A 33 19.63 -11.78 3.78
C LEU A 33 19.88 -12.80 4.89
N ILE A 34 19.35 -12.54 6.09
CA ILE A 34 19.68 -13.33 7.29
C ILE A 34 18.98 -14.69 7.34
N ASN A 35 17.83 -14.87 6.70
CA ASN A 35 17.14 -16.16 6.61
C ASN A 35 17.61 -17.03 5.43
N GLY A 36 18.50 -16.50 4.57
CA GLY A 36 19.10 -17.19 3.43
C GLY A 36 18.26 -17.15 2.15
N ALA A 37 17.17 -16.39 2.09
CA ALA A 37 16.38 -16.22 0.86
C ALA A 37 17.15 -15.44 -0.22
N TYR A 38 18.07 -14.57 0.17
CA TYR A 38 18.99 -13.87 -0.73
C TYR A 38 20.34 -14.58 -0.91
N SER A 39 20.43 -15.87 -0.56
CA SER A 39 21.67 -16.64 -0.83
C SER A 39 22.01 -16.57 -2.33
N PRO A 40 23.30 -16.33 -2.71
CA PRO A 40 24.49 -16.47 -1.86
C PRO A 40 24.94 -15.19 -1.14
N LEU A 41 24.19 -14.10 -1.13
CA LEU A 41 24.61 -12.88 -0.44
C LEU A 41 24.77 -13.12 1.07
N GLU A 42 25.90 -12.67 1.64
CA GLU A 42 26.19 -12.70 3.08
C GLU A 42 26.04 -11.33 3.75
N GLY A 43 25.73 -10.29 2.97
CA GLY A 43 25.60 -8.92 3.43
C GLY A 43 25.20 -7.96 2.32
N TYR A 44 25.37 -6.67 2.58
CA TYR A 44 25.06 -5.62 1.62
C TYR A 44 26.23 -5.41 0.65
N LEU A 45 25.89 -5.19 -0.63
CA LEU A 45 26.85 -5.12 -1.74
C LEU A 45 27.79 -3.91 -1.63
N GLY A 46 29.08 -4.14 -1.91
CA GLY A 46 30.09 -3.13 -2.11
C GLY A 46 30.01 -2.44 -3.46
N ALA A 47 30.81 -1.39 -3.64
CA ALA A 47 30.80 -0.57 -4.85
C ALA A 47 31.16 -1.37 -6.12
N ALA A 48 32.03 -2.39 -6.01
CA ALA A 48 32.41 -3.23 -7.13
C ALA A 48 31.25 -4.13 -7.57
N ASP A 49 30.62 -4.83 -6.62
CA ASP A 49 29.46 -5.68 -6.87
C ASP A 49 28.28 -4.85 -7.36
N HIS A 50 27.99 -3.73 -6.71
CA HIS A 50 26.92 -2.83 -7.12
C HIS A 50 27.03 -2.43 -8.60
N ARG A 51 28.24 -2.00 -9.04
CA ARG A 51 28.46 -1.61 -10.43
C ARG A 51 28.25 -2.78 -11.40
N ARG A 52 28.80 -3.96 -11.08
CA ARG A 52 28.66 -5.14 -11.95
C ARG A 52 27.23 -5.66 -11.98
N VAL A 53 26.52 -5.65 -10.88
CA VAL A 53 25.11 -6.01 -10.85
C VAL A 53 24.29 -5.05 -11.72
N CYS A 54 24.55 -3.74 -11.66
CA CYS A 54 23.88 -2.78 -12.53
C CYS A 54 24.16 -3.01 -14.02
N SER A 55 25.45 -3.26 -14.41
CA SER A 55 25.86 -3.39 -15.81
C SER A 55 25.64 -4.78 -16.37
N GLU A 56 25.89 -5.84 -15.61
CA GLU A 56 26.05 -7.22 -16.09
C GLU A 56 25.14 -8.24 -15.40
N MET A 57 24.39 -7.86 -14.36
CA MET A 57 23.63 -8.76 -13.49
C MET A 57 24.50 -9.84 -12.82
N HIS A 58 25.75 -9.52 -12.48
CA HIS A 58 26.67 -10.44 -11.82
C HIS A 58 27.42 -9.75 -10.67
N LEU A 59 27.73 -10.51 -9.64
CA LEU A 59 28.67 -10.12 -8.58
C LEU A 59 30.12 -10.10 -9.11
N ALA A 60 31.04 -9.56 -8.33
CA ALA A 60 32.45 -9.47 -8.71
C ALA A 60 33.11 -10.85 -8.89
N ASP A 61 32.64 -11.86 -8.19
CA ASP A 61 33.08 -13.26 -8.29
C ASP A 61 32.44 -14.01 -9.48
N GLY A 62 31.52 -13.37 -10.21
CA GLY A 62 30.85 -13.95 -11.39
C GLY A 62 29.52 -14.65 -11.09
N VAL A 63 29.04 -14.63 -9.85
CA VAL A 63 27.73 -15.18 -9.51
C VAL A 63 26.62 -14.28 -10.08
N PHE A 64 25.61 -14.89 -10.69
CA PHE A 64 24.46 -14.19 -11.25
C PHE A 64 23.61 -13.55 -10.13
N TRP A 65 23.38 -12.23 -10.24
CA TRP A 65 22.58 -11.47 -9.29
C TRP A 65 21.94 -10.24 -9.99
N PRO A 66 20.60 -10.17 -10.15
CA PRO A 66 19.98 -9.23 -11.09
C PRO A 66 19.74 -7.81 -10.57
N ILE A 67 19.55 -7.63 -9.25
CA ILE A 67 19.21 -6.34 -8.65
C ILE A 67 20.11 -6.04 -7.44
N PRO A 68 20.66 -4.81 -7.31
CA PRO A 68 21.47 -4.46 -6.16
C PRO A 68 20.71 -4.56 -4.83
N VAL A 69 21.29 -5.23 -3.84
CA VAL A 69 20.84 -5.24 -2.44
C VAL A 69 21.79 -4.37 -1.64
N VAL A 70 21.38 -3.17 -1.29
CA VAL A 70 22.22 -2.16 -0.67
C VAL A 70 21.55 -1.55 0.55
N LEU A 71 22.34 -1.24 1.57
CA LEU A 71 21.90 -0.46 2.73
C LEU A 71 22.22 1.01 2.50
N ASN A 72 21.21 1.81 2.19
CA ASN A 72 21.40 3.25 2.04
C ASN A 72 21.33 3.95 3.38
N ILE A 73 22.27 4.91 3.60
CA ILE A 73 22.45 5.65 4.84
C ILE A 73 22.51 7.17 4.59
N PRO A 74 22.28 8.01 5.63
CA PRO A 74 22.53 9.45 5.55
C PRO A 74 24.01 9.75 5.26
N GLY A 75 24.28 10.83 4.49
CA GLY A 75 25.66 11.25 4.22
C GLY A 75 26.43 11.62 5.49
N GLU A 76 25.77 12.28 6.44
CA GLU A 76 26.35 12.62 7.75
C GLU A 76 26.88 11.38 8.50
N LEU A 77 26.15 10.27 8.43
CA LEU A 77 26.61 9.00 8.99
C LEU A 77 27.77 8.41 8.18
N ALA A 78 27.66 8.42 6.84
CA ALA A 78 28.71 7.89 5.97
C ALA A 78 30.07 8.58 6.19
N ASP A 79 30.08 9.89 6.47
CA ASP A 79 31.28 10.68 6.73
C ASP A 79 31.97 10.30 8.06
N THR A 80 31.30 9.62 8.97
CA THR A 80 31.82 9.19 10.28
C THR A 80 32.32 7.74 10.31
N LEU A 81 31.96 6.94 9.30
CA LEU A 81 32.26 5.52 9.28
C LEU A 81 33.57 5.20 8.56
N ALA A 82 34.33 4.29 9.13
CA ALA A 82 35.54 3.72 8.53
C ALA A 82 35.41 2.18 8.37
N ALA A 83 36.23 1.61 7.50
CA ALA A 83 36.29 0.16 7.36
C ALA A 83 36.72 -0.50 8.68
N GLY A 84 36.00 -1.51 9.11
CA GLY A 84 36.17 -2.20 10.39
C GLY A 84 35.23 -1.69 11.50
N ASP A 85 34.57 -0.55 11.32
CA ASP A 85 33.55 -0.10 12.27
C ASP A 85 32.32 -1.03 12.25
N ALA A 86 31.58 -1.03 13.35
CA ALA A 86 30.35 -1.78 13.47
C ALA A 86 29.14 -0.83 13.58
N ILE A 87 28.05 -1.20 12.93
CA ILE A 87 26.77 -0.48 12.95
C ILE A 87 25.68 -1.40 13.51
N ALA A 88 24.86 -0.88 14.42
CA ALA A 88 23.66 -1.56 14.89
C ALA A 88 22.51 -1.34 13.92
N LEU A 89 21.94 -2.41 13.37
CA LEU A 89 20.75 -2.38 12.52
C LEU A 89 19.51 -2.65 13.37
N ARG A 90 18.61 -1.66 13.44
CA ARG A 90 17.42 -1.70 14.29
C ARG A 90 16.14 -1.64 13.47
N ASP A 91 15.10 -2.28 13.99
CA ASP A 91 13.73 -2.13 13.47
C ASP A 91 13.09 -0.80 13.90
N GLY A 92 11.83 -0.58 13.48
CA GLY A 92 11.08 0.64 13.82
C GLY A 92 10.72 0.79 15.31
N GLU A 93 10.85 -0.27 16.11
CA GLU A 93 10.67 -0.26 17.56
C GLU A 93 12.00 -0.04 18.31
N GLY A 94 13.11 0.05 17.58
CA GLY A 94 14.44 0.22 18.13
C GLY A 94 15.13 -1.09 18.55
N VAL A 95 14.51 -2.25 18.26
CA VAL A 95 15.10 -3.56 18.55
C VAL A 95 16.25 -3.84 17.61
N MET A 96 17.40 -4.24 18.14
CA MET A 96 18.56 -4.61 17.33
C MET A 96 18.35 -5.97 16.68
N ILE A 97 18.31 -5.98 15.36
CA ILE A 97 18.13 -7.18 14.55
C ILE A 97 19.48 -7.80 14.16
N ALA A 98 20.42 -6.96 13.78
CA ALA A 98 21.73 -7.41 13.32
C ALA A 98 22.83 -6.38 13.59
N ALA A 99 24.08 -6.83 13.54
CA ALA A 99 25.26 -5.98 13.41
C ALA A 99 25.75 -6.01 11.96
N LEU A 100 26.22 -4.90 11.45
CA LEU A 100 26.95 -4.81 10.18
C LEU A 100 28.37 -4.36 10.46
N THR A 101 29.36 -5.15 10.05
CA THR A 101 30.76 -4.73 10.02
C THR A 101 31.03 -4.00 8.72
N VAL A 102 31.38 -2.73 8.79
CA VAL A 102 31.61 -1.87 7.63
C VAL A 102 32.85 -2.33 6.87
N GLU A 103 32.68 -2.64 5.60
CA GLU A 103 33.79 -2.90 4.66
C GLU A 103 34.10 -1.64 3.86
N GLU A 104 33.07 -0.96 3.35
CA GLU A 104 33.19 0.33 2.69
C GLU A 104 31.92 1.17 2.77
N CYS A 105 32.08 2.51 2.72
CA CYS A 105 31.01 3.46 2.44
C CYS A 105 31.27 4.08 1.07
N TYR A 106 30.24 4.15 0.21
CA TYR A 106 30.41 4.65 -1.14
C TYR A 106 29.17 5.40 -1.64
N GLN A 107 29.40 6.28 -2.62
CA GLN A 107 28.32 6.96 -3.32
C GLN A 107 27.90 6.16 -4.53
N ARG A 108 26.59 5.94 -4.66
CA ARG A 108 25.99 5.25 -5.80
C ARG A 108 25.70 6.23 -6.93
N ASP A 109 25.86 5.74 -8.16
CA ASP A 109 25.30 6.39 -9.34
C ASP A 109 23.83 5.98 -9.48
N LEU A 110 22.93 6.81 -8.93
CA LEU A 110 21.51 6.53 -8.91
C LEU A 110 20.88 6.54 -10.31
N ASP A 111 21.39 7.33 -11.22
CA ASP A 111 20.82 7.41 -12.57
C ASP A 111 21.17 6.13 -13.35
N ALA A 112 22.41 5.63 -13.26
CA ALA A 112 22.80 4.35 -13.83
C ALA A 112 22.07 3.17 -13.17
N GLU A 113 21.88 3.20 -11.85
CA GLU A 113 21.14 2.17 -11.11
C GLU A 113 19.66 2.11 -11.51
N ILE A 114 19.02 3.26 -11.65
CA ILE A 114 17.62 3.36 -12.07
C ILE A 114 17.44 2.83 -13.49
N GLU A 115 18.30 3.25 -14.42
CA GLU A 115 18.24 2.75 -15.79
C GLU A 115 18.47 1.24 -15.87
N ALA A 116 19.37 0.71 -15.04
CA ALA A 116 19.60 -0.73 -14.94
C ALA A 116 18.40 -1.50 -14.41
N ILE A 117 17.70 -0.98 -13.38
CA ILE A 117 16.58 -1.67 -12.73
C ILE A 117 15.28 -1.51 -13.52
N PHE A 118 14.98 -0.28 -13.99
CA PHE A 118 13.67 0.06 -14.58
C PHE A 118 13.70 0.14 -16.12
N GLY A 119 14.88 0.06 -16.74
CA GLY A 119 15.04 0.25 -18.19
C GLY A 119 14.81 1.69 -18.66
N THR A 120 14.63 2.64 -17.74
CA THR A 120 14.42 4.06 -18.02
C THR A 120 14.88 4.92 -16.86
N ALA A 121 15.46 6.09 -17.16
CA ALA A 121 15.79 7.11 -16.16
C ALA A 121 14.70 8.20 -16.04
N ASP A 122 13.56 8.04 -16.71
CA ASP A 122 12.46 9.00 -16.68
C ASP A 122 11.84 9.09 -15.27
N ARG A 123 12.00 10.27 -14.64
CA ARG A 123 11.49 10.54 -13.29
C ARG A 123 9.97 10.66 -13.20
N SER A 124 9.27 10.75 -14.33
CA SER A 124 7.81 10.69 -14.38
C SER A 124 7.27 9.25 -14.28
N HIS A 125 8.14 8.25 -14.53
CA HIS A 125 7.81 6.84 -14.34
C HIS A 125 7.56 6.56 -12.85
N THR A 126 6.41 5.99 -12.52
CA THR A 126 5.95 5.84 -11.12
C THR A 126 6.95 5.05 -10.26
N GLY A 127 7.53 3.96 -10.77
CA GLY A 127 8.53 3.16 -10.06
C GLY A 127 9.81 3.94 -9.79
N VAL A 128 10.30 4.70 -10.78
CA VAL A 128 11.48 5.57 -10.64
C VAL A 128 11.22 6.66 -9.58
N ALA A 129 10.07 7.33 -9.63
CA ALA A 129 9.71 8.37 -8.67
C ALA A 129 9.64 7.81 -7.24
N GLN A 130 8.99 6.66 -7.04
CA GLN A 130 8.91 5.98 -5.74
C GLN A 130 10.28 5.52 -5.25
N TYR A 131 11.12 5.01 -6.15
CA TYR A 131 12.46 4.58 -5.82
C TYR A 131 13.31 5.74 -5.33
N LEU A 132 13.35 6.86 -6.08
CA LEU A 132 14.09 8.06 -5.73
C LEU A 132 13.62 8.69 -4.42
N HIS A 133 12.33 8.68 -4.15
CA HIS A 133 11.78 9.22 -2.90
C HIS A 133 12.28 8.46 -1.65
N ARG A 134 12.56 7.16 -1.78
CA ARG A 134 12.95 6.27 -0.68
C ARG A 134 14.45 5.97 -0.62
N THR A 135 15.23 6.41 -1.61
CA THR A 135 16.64 6.04 -1.79
C THR A 135 17.56 7.22 -1.48
N ARG A 136 18.71 6.93 -0.89
CA ARG A 136 19.78 7.89 -0.62
C ARG A 136 21.01 7.54 -1.45
N ARG A 137 21.86 8.54 -1.76
CA ARG A 137 23.08 8.33 -2.55
C ARG A 137 24.14 7.49 -1.86
N TRP A 138 24.29 7.66 -0.54
CA TRP A 138 25.28 6.93 0.23
C TRP A 138 24.78 5.53 0.57
N ALA A 139 25.66 4.56 0.38
CA ALA A 139 25.46 3.19 0.80
C ALA A 139 26.62 2.71 1.65
N VAL A 140 26.32 1.79 2.57
CA VAL A 140 27.32 1.07 3.36
C VAL A 140 27.27 -0.40 2.98
N ALA A 141 28.43 -0.96 2.73
CA ALA A 141 28.64 -2.38 2.45
C ALA A 141 29.28 -3.07 3.63
N GLY A 142 29.02 -4.34 3.77
CA GLY A 142 29.67 -5.16 4.76
C GLY A 142 28.90 -6.41 5.11
N ARG A 143 29.54 -7.25 5.90
CA ARG A 143 28.99 -8.51 6.37
C ARG A 143 28.02 -8.29 7.51
N VAL A 144 26.92 -9.05 7.49
CA VAL A 144 25.84 -9.00 8.48
C VAL A 144 25.95 -10.16 9.46
N GLU A 145 26.00 -9.87 10.75
CA GLU A 145 25.88 -10.81 11.86
C GLU A 145 24.48 -10.66 12.47
N ALA A 146 23.58 -11.59 12.20
CA ALA A 146 22.19 -11.52 12.65
C ALA A 146 22.00 -12.06 14.06
N LEU A 147 21.41 -11.27 14.95
CA LEU A 147 21.07 -11.62 16.32
C LEU A 147 19.74 -12.36 16.42
N GLN A 148 18.79 -11.92 15.60
CA GLN A 148 17.44 -12.51 15.52
C GLN A 148 16.79 -12.15 14.18
N LEU A 149 15.73 -12.87 13.81
CA LEU A 149 14.84 -12.45 12.73
C LEU A 149 13.94 -11.29 13.20
N PRO A 150 13.47 -10.43 12.29
CA PRO A 150 12.40 -9.49 12.60
C PRO A 150 11.19 -10.23 13.17
N VAL A 151 10.55 -9.67 14.20
CA VAL A 151 9.39 -10.30 14.83
C VAL A 151 8.14 -9.95 14.05
N HIS A 152 7.44 -10.97 13.58
CA HIS A 152 6.12 -10.85 12.98
C HIS A 152 5.07 -11.40 13.93
N TYR A 153 4.10 -10.57 14.31
CA TYR A 153 3.01 -10.96 15.21
C TYR A 153 1.81 -11.59 14.49
N ASP A 154 1.81 -11.48 13.15
CA ASP A 154 0.75 -11.99 12.29
C ASP A 154 1.17 -13.30 11.60
N TYR A 155 0.31 -14.29 11.66
CA TYR A 155 0.47 -15.59 10.96
C TYR A 155 1.85 -16.23 11.08
N PRO A 156 2.42 -16.37 12.29
CA PRO A 156 3.80 -16.87 12.46
C PRO A 156 4.00 -18.27 11.89
N GLU A 157 2.97 -19.11 11.88
CA GLU A 157 2.99 -20.46 11.31
C GLU A 157 3.12 -20.50 9.78
N LEU A 158 2.82 -19.40 9.10
CA LEU A 158 2.93 -19.24 7.65
C LEU A 158 4.21 -18.50 7.22
N ARG A 159 5.04 -18.05 8.15
CA ARG A 159 6.28 -17.29 7.88
C ARG A 159 7.55 -18.12 8.05
N ARG A 160 7.53 -19.31 7.43
CA ARG A 160 8.69 -20.22 7.48
C ARG A 160 9.84 -19.67 6.68
N THR A 161 11.05 -19.85 7.19
CA THR A 161 12.31 -19.56 6.50
C THR A 161 12.54 -20.53 5.33
N PRO A 162 13.45 -20.22 4.38
CA PRO A 162 13.79 -21.15 3.31
C PRO A 162 14.19 -22.55 3.80
N ALA A 163 14.93 -22.62 4.89
CA ALA A 163 15.35 -23.91 5.47
C ALA A 163 14.14 -24.73 5.97
N GLU A 164 13.24 -24.09 6.72
CA GLU A 164 12.03 -24.72 7.26
C GLU A 164 11.05 -25.14 6.15
N VAL A 165 10.92 -24.34 5.08
CA VAL A 165 10.09 -24.72 3.92
C VAL A 165 10.68 -25.93 3.23
N ARG A 166 12.00 -25.96 2.93
CA ARG A 166 12.64 -27.13 2.30
C ARG A 166 12.51 -28.39 3.16
N GLU A 167 12.63 -28.26 4.48
CA GLU A 167 12.39 -29.37 5.41
C GLU A 167 10.94 -29.87 5.31
N LEU A 168 9.96 -28.96 5.35
CA LEU A 168 8.55 -29.30 5.17
C LEU A 168 8.28 -30.02 3.85
N LEU A 169 8.80 -29.48 2.73
CA LEU A 169 8.64 -30.09 1.41
C LEU A 169 9.25 -31.49 1.34
N SER A 170 10.41 -31.68 1.99
CA SER A 170 11.06 -32.98 2.12
C SER A 170 10.24 -33.98 2.94
N LEU A 171 9.68 -33.55 4.07
CA LEU A 171 8.79 -34.37 4.92
C LEU A 171 7.51 -34.77 4.17
N LEU A 172 6.98 -33.91 3.30
CA LEU A 172 5.84 -34.19 2.44
C LEU A 172 6.21 -35.09 1.24
N GLY A 173 7.48 -35.35 1.01
CA GLY A 173 7.97 -36.14 -0.12
C GLY A 173 7.89 -35.43 -1.46
N TRP A 174 7.79 -34.13 -1.47
CA TRP A 174 7.69 -33.33 -2.70
C TRP A 174 9.05 -33.25 -3.41
N ARG A 175 9.10 -33.69 -4.65
CA ARG A 175 10.33 -33.66 -5.47
C ARG A 175 10.36 -32.52 -6.46
N LYS A 176 9.20 -32.18 -6.99
CA LYS A 176 8.99 -31.01 -7.86
C LYS A 176 8.00 -30.07 -7.19
N VAL A 177 8.34 -28.80 -7.17
CA VAL A 177 7.56 -27.76 -6.52
C VAL A 177 7.32 -26.65 -7.53
N LEU A 178 6.07 -26.47 -7.90
CA LEU A 178 5.58 -25.31 -8.65
C LEU A 178 5.20 -24.22 -7.66
N THR A 179 6.00 -23.17 -7.59
CA THR A 179 5.63 -22.01 -6.78
C THR A 179 4.77 -21.06 -7.58
N PHE A 180 3.62 -20.69 -7.02
CA PHE A 180 2.79 -19.60 -7.50
C PHE A 180 3.03 -18.38 -6.64
N GLN A 181 3.69 -17.37 -7.21
CA GLN A 181 3.95 -16.11 -6.54
C GLN A 181 2.92 -15.06 -6.98
N THR A 182 2.26 -14.45 -6.01
CA THR A 182 1.26 -13.40 -6.23
C THR A 182 1.28 -12.37 -5.11
N HIS A 183 0.72 -11.20 -5.33
CA HIS A 183 0.40 -10.22 -4.30
C HIS A 183 -1.12 -9.94 -4.23
N ARG A 184 -1.91 -10.71 -4.97
CA ARG A 184 -3.36 -10.56 -5.13
C ARG A 184 -4.15 -11.71 -4.59
N THR A 185 -5.46 -11.49 -4.45
CA THR A 185 -6.42 -12.54 -4.09
C THR A 185 -6.50 -13.60 -5.18
N ILE A 186 -6.50 -14.87 -4.78
CA ILE A 186 -6.64 -16.00 -5.70
C ILE A 186 -8.14 -16.30 -5.91
N HIS A 187 -8.55 -16.37 -7.17
CA HIS A 187 -9.89 -16.70 -7.59
C HIS A 187 -9.91 -18.08 -8.30
N ARG A 188 -11.07 -18.51 -8.78
CA ARG A 188 -11.22 -19.83 -9.42
C ARG A 188 -10.35 -20.01 -10.66
N ALA A 189 -10.18 -18.97 -11.46
CA ALA A 189 -9.31 -19.01 -12.66
C ALA A 189 -7.86 -19.31 -12.30
N GLN A 190 -7.28 -18.56 -11.33
CA GLN A 190 -5.91 -18.80 -10.88
C GLN A 190 -5.73 -20.18 -10.27
N ARG A 191 -6.70 -20.62 -9.44
CA ARG A 191 -6.67 -21.98 -8.88
C ARG A 191 -6.72 -23.05 -9.98
N ALA A 192 -7.57 -22.91 -10.99
CA ALA A 192 -7.64 -23.85 -12.12
C ALA A 192 -6.32 -23.89 -12.89
N MET A 193 -5.76 -22.73 -13.19
CA MET A 193 -4.47 -22.59 -13.87
C MET A 193 -3.32 -23.25 -13.09
N MET A 194 -3.24 -23.01 -11.78
CA MET A 194 -2.20 -23.65 -10.93
C MET A 194 -2.29 -25.16 -10.92
N VAL A 195 -3.52 -25.70 -10.80
CA VAL A 195 -3.73 -27.17 -10.78
C VAL A 195 -3.35 -27.79 -12.13
N GLU A 196 -3.80 -27.19 -13.24
CA GLU A 196 -3.44 -27.66 -14.58
C GLU A 196 -1.91 -27.61 -14.81
N ALA A 197 -1.29 -26.49 -14.46
CA ALA A 197 0.15 -26.32 -14.61
C ALA A 197 0.96 -27.33 -13.78
N ALA A 198 0.59 -27.53 -12.52
CA ALA A 198 1.23 -28.48 -11.63
C ALA A 198 1.10 -29.93 -12.12
N GLN A 199 -0.07 -30.31 -12.66
CA GLN A 199 -0.28 -31.62 -13.28
C GLN A 199 0.59 -31.83 -14.53
N ASN A 200 0.74 -30.79 -15.37
CA ASN A 200 1.55 -30.87 -16.58
C ASN A 200 3.04 -31.09 -16.32
N VAL A 201 3.57 -30.57 -15.19
CA VAL A 201 5.00 -30.74 -14.82
C VAL A 201 5.22 -31.80 -13.73
N ASP A 202 4.15 -32.48 -13.28
CA ASP A 202 4.17 -33.46 -12.19
C ASP A 202 4.76 -32.88 -10.89
N ALA A 203 4.24 -31.72 -10.48
CA ALA A 203 4.68 -30.97 -9.31
C ALA A 203 3.55 -30.74 -8.28
N ASN A 204 3.95 -30.48 -7.04
CA ASN A 204 3.07 -29.94 -6.01
C ASN A 204 3.16 -28.40 -5.98
N ILE A 205 2.20 -27.74 -5.35
CA ILE A 205 2.04 -26.28 -5.42
C ILE A 205 2.47 -25.63 -4.11
N LEU A 206 3.42 -24.71 -4.18
CA LEU A 206 3.69 -23.75 -3.10
C LEU A 206 3.04 -22.40 -3.46
N ILE A 207 1.97 -22.03 -2.77
CA ILE A 207 1.40 -20.70 -2.83
C ILE A 207 2.29 -19.79 -1.99
N HIS A 208 2.95 -18.82 -2.62
CA HIS A 208 3.98 -17.99 -1.99
C HIS A 208 3.69 -16.49 -2.18
N PRO A 209 2.64 -15.96 -1.51
CA PRO A 209 2.26 -14.56 -1.67
C PRO A 209 3.29 -13.62 -1.04
N VAL A 210 3.55 -12.52 -1.75
CA VAL A 210 4.41 -11.44 -1.28
C VAL A 210 3.67 -10.58 -0.26
N VAL A 211 4.26 -10.43 0.94
CA VAL A 211 3.65 -9.75 2.08
C VAL A 211 4.55 -8.69 2.75
N GLY A 212 5.70 -8.36 2.15
CA GLY A 212 6.62 -7.39 2.75
C GLY A 212 6.08 -5.96 2.79
N LEU A 213 5.44 -5.50 1.71
CA LEU A 213 4.81 -4.18 1.62
C LEU A 213 3.53 -4.27 0.80
N ASP A 214 2.47 -3.64 1.28
CA ASP A 214 1.22 -3.52 0.51
C ASP A 214 1.42 -2.62 -0.71
N GLN A 215 0.83 -3.02 -1.84
CA GLN A 215 0.82 -2.23 -3.06
C GLN A 215 -0.44 -1.35 -3.11
N PRO A 216 -0.36 -0.14 -3.68
CA PRO A 216 -1.53 0.71 -3.86
C PRO A 216 -2.61 0.00 -4.68
N GLY A 217 -3.83 -0.05 -4.16
CA GLY A 217 -4.98 -0.66 -4.83
C GLY A 217 -5.24 -2.13 -4.49
N ASP A 218 -4.32 -2.82 -3.84
CA ASP A 218 -4.53 -4.18 -3.35
C ASP A 218 -5.50 -4.21 -2.15
N ALA A 219 -6.10 -5.38 -1.93
CA ALA A 219 -6.72 -5.67 -0.64
C ALA A 219 -5.63 -5.64 0.44
N ASP A 220 -5.99 -5.21 1.65
CA ASP A 220 -5.04 -5.18 2.75
C ASP A 220 -4.47 -6.58 3.05
N HIS A 221 -3.29 -6.58 3.61
CA HIS A 221 -2.51 -7.75 3.95
C HIS A 221 -3.33 -8.86 4.65
N TYR A 222 -4.08 -8.50 5.70
CA TYR A 222 -4.86 -9.49 6.47
C TYR A 222 -5.99 -10.11 5.67
N THR A 223 -6.70 -9.31 4.87
CA THR A 223 -7.76 -9.80 3.99
C THR A 223 -7.20 -10.75 2.94
N ARG A 224 -6.06 -10.41 2.33
CA ARG A 224 -5.40 -11.29 1.35
C ARG A 224 -5.03 -12.65 1.95
N ILE A 225 -4.41 -12.65 3.15
CA ILE A 225 -4.02 -13.90 3.80
C ILE A 225 -5.23 -14.76 4.15
N ARG A 226 -6.32 -14.17 4.70
CA ARG A 226 -7.56 -14.92 4.94
C ARG A 226 -8.12 -15.51 3.65
N CYS A 227 -8.13 -14.74 2.55
CA CYS A 227 -8.53 -15.28 1.26
C CYS A 227 -7.68 -16.47 0.80
N TYR A 228 -6.35 -16.44 1.02
CA TYR A 228 -5.49 -17.58 0.70
C TYR A 228 -5.79 -18.80 1.57
N GLN A 229 -6.04 -18.60 2.86
CA GLN A 229 -6.43 -19.68 3.78
C GLN A 229 -7.77 -20.31 3.37
N GLU A 230 -8.74 -19.50 2.92
CA GLU A 230 -10.04 -19.99 2.42
C GLU A 230 -9.95 -20.71 1.06
N VAL A 231 -8.96 -20.38 0.24
CA VAL A 231 -8.73 -21.05 -1.05
C VAL A 231 -7.95 -22.36 -0.89
N LEU A 232 -7.11 -22.49 0.13
CA LEU A 232 -6.23 -23.64 0.30
C LEU A 232 -6.99 -25.00 0.34
N PRO A 233 -8.14 -25.14 1.02
CA PRO A 233 -8.93 -26.38 1.01
C PRO A 233 -9.55 -26.75 -0.35
N GLU A 234 -9.61 -25.81 -1.29
CA GLU A 234 -10.18 -26.01 -2.62
C GLU A 234 -9.19 -26.72 -3.59
N PHE A 235 -7.93 -26.89 -3.19
CA PHE A 235 -6.96 -27.68 -3.94
C PHE A 235 -7.14 -29.16 -3.64
N PRO A 236 -6.72 -30.07 -4.56
CA PRO A 236 -6.68 -31.50 -4.27
C PRO A 236 -5.88 -31.79 -3.01
N ASP A 237 -6.26 -32.85 -2.27
CA ASP A 237 -5.62 -33.24 -1.01
C ASP A 237 -4.10 -33.30 -1.12
N ALA A 238 -3.41 -32.67 -0.17
CA ALA A 238 -1.97 -32.59 -0.07
C ALA A 238 -1.22 -32.00 -1.28
N MET A 239 -1.92 -31.38 -2.24
CA MET A 239 -1.31 -30.83 -3.44
C MET A 239 -0.72 -29.44 -3.22
N ALA A 240 -1.25 -28.64 -2.28
CA ALA A 240 -0.86 -27.25 -2.08
C ALA A 240 -0.41 -26.97 -0.64
N GLN A 241 0.57 -26.08 -0.51
CA GLN A 241 1.02 -25.48 0.76
C GLN A 241 1.05 -23.96 0.61
N LEU A 242 0.88 -23.24 1.73
CA LEU A 242 0.95 -21.80 1.80
C LEU A 242 2.12 -21.36 2.68
N ASN A 243 2.96 -20.46 2.17
CA ASN A 243 3.98 -19.77 2.94
C ASN A 243 4.00 -18.28 2.56
N LEU A 244 4.25 -17.39 3.50
CA LEU A 244 4.29 -15.95 3.26
C LEU A 244 5.72 -15.51 2.96
N LEU A 245 5.90 -14.72 1.90
CA LEU A 245 7.20 -14.21 1.47
C LEU A 245 7.40 -12.76 1.93
N PRO A 246 8.30 -12.46 2.88
CA PRO A 246 8.55 -11.10 3.38
C PRO A 246 9.40 -10.29 2.39
N LEU A 247 9.02 -10.28 1.13
CA LEU A 247 9.70 -9.54 0.06
C LEU A 247 9.00 -8.21 -0.19
N ALA A 248 9.78 -7.15 -0.37
CA ALA A 248 9.28 -5.84 -0.79
C ALA A 248 9.40 -5.70 -2.31
N ILE A 249 8.26 -5.63 -3.01
CA ILE A 249 8.21 -5.40 -4.46
C ILE A 249 8.83 -4.04 -4.80
N ARG A 250 9.69 -4.01 -5.83
CA ARG A 250 10.47 -2.84 -6.24
C ARG A 250 9.94 -2.19 -7.52
N GLY A 251 9.16 -2.92 -8.31
CA GLY A 251 8.72 -2.50 -9.64
C GLY A 251 9.82 -2.55 -10.70
N GLY A 252 10.85 -3.37 -10.48
CA GLY A 252 12.04 -3.49 -11.34
C GLY A 252 11.88 -4.38 -12.57
N GLY A 253 10.66 -4.65 -13.00
CA GLY A 253 10.37 -5.37 -14.25
C GLY A 253 11.07 -6.73 -14.36
N ALA A 254 11.79 -6.94 -15.48
CA ALA A 254 12.48 -8.19 -15.79
C ALA A 254 13.50 -8.62 -14.74
N ARG A 255 14.30 -7.69 -14.25
CA ARG A 255 15.32 -7.99 -13.25
C ARG A 255 14.70 -8.40 -11.91
N GLU A 256 13.56 -7.83 -11.56
CA GLU A 256 12.83 -8.23 -10.37
C GLU A 256 12.24 -9.63 -10.49
N ALA A 257 11.76 -10.00 -11.67
CA ALA A 257 11.30 -11.36 -11.94
C ALA A 257 12.42 -12.40 -11.75
N LEU A 258 13.65 -12.07 -12.18
CA LEU A 258 14.84 -12.92 -11.95
C LEU A 258 15.20 -13.01 -10.46
N LEU A 259 15.13 -11.89 -9.72
CA LEU A 259 15.33 -11.90 -8.26
C LEU A 259 14.29 -12.79 -7.56
N HIS A 260 13.03 -12.70 -7.99
CA HIS A 260 11.96 -13.56 -7.47
C HIS A 260 12.24 -15.05 -7.76
N ALA A 261 12.79 -15.37 -8.94
CA ALA A 261 13.18 -16.74 -9.26
C ALA A 261 14.28 -17.27 -8.33
N ILE A 262 15.32 -16.48 -8.07
CA ILE A 262 16.39 -16.83 -7.11
C ILE A 262 15.82 -17.03 -5.71
N VAL A 263 14.99 -16.12 -5.24
CA VAL A 263 14.37 -16.22 -3.92
C VAL A 263 13.55 -17.51 -3.80
N ASN A 264 12.66 -17.77 -4.76
CA ASN A 264 11.81 -18.96 -4.72
C ASN A 264 12.62 -20.26 -4.84
N LYS A 265 13.72 -20.27 -5.64
CA LYS A 265 14.68 -21.37 -5.65
C LYS A 265 15.22 -21.66 -4.25
N ASN A 266 15.62 -20.62 -3.53
CA ASN A 266 16.15 -20.76 -2.17
C ASN A 266 15.11 -21.34 -1.20
N TYR A 267 13.82 -21.11 -1.45
CA TYR A 267 12.71 -21.77 -0.75
C TYR A 267 12.43 -23.22 -1.22
N GLY A 268 13.11 -23.69 -2.26
CA GLY A 268 12.99 -25.09 -2.75
C GLY A 268 12.12 -25.27 -3.99
N SER A 269 11.80 -24.18 -4.68
CA SER A 269 11.05 -24.23 -5.95
C SER A 269 11.90 -24.82 -7.07
N THR A 270 11.30 -25.68 -7.87
CA THR A 270 11.87 -26.20 -9.12
C THR A 270 11.23 -25.53 -10.34
N HIS A 271 9.99 -25.08 -10.19
CA HIS A 271 9.22 -24.38 -11.21
C HIS A 271 8.60 -23.12 -10.60
N LEU A 272 8.52 -22.06 -11.37
CA LEU A 272 7.95 -20.79 -10.94
C LEU A 272 6.86 -20.33 -11.91
N MET A 273 5.73 -19.98 -11.35
CA MET A 273 4.64 -19.27 -12.02
C MET A 273 4.42 -17.95 -11.30
N VAL A 274 4.55 -16.83 -12.02
CA VAL A 274 4.35 -15.48 -11.48
C VAL A 274 3.07 -14.89 -12.07
N ASP A 275 2.23 -14.35 -11.19
CA ASP A 275 0.99 -13.69 -11.58
C ASP A 275 1.30 -12.25 -12.00
N PHE A 276 1.61 -12.09 -13.27
CA PHE A 276 1.80 -10.79 -13.92
C PHE A 276 0.55 -10.41 -14.70
N ASP A 277 -0.46 -9.89 -14.05
CA ASP A 277 -1.69 -9.49 -14.73
C ASP A 277 -1.74 -8.00 -15.13
N GLY A 278 -0.61 -7.44 -15.43
CA GLY A 278 -0.50 -6.05 -15.93
C GLY A 278 -0.66 -4.95 -14.90
N SER A 279 -0.99 -5.25 -13.65
CA SER A 279 -1.20 -4.24 -12.59
C SER A 279 -0.13 -4.29 -11.48
N GLY A 280 0.74 -5.30 -11.45
CA GLY A 280 2.03 -5.26 -10.74
C GLY A 280 3.13 -4.62 -11.59
N THR A 281 2.80 -4.32 -12.83
CA THR A 281 3.64 -3.56 -13.72
C THR A 281 3.48 -2.08 -13.42
N VAL A 282 4.59 -1.43 -13.23
CA VAL A 282 4.65 0.03 -13.24
C VAL A 282 4.07 0.49 -14.57
N LEU A 283 2.94 1.19 -14.52
CA LEU A 283 2.36 1.82 -15.70
C LEU A 283 3.35 2.89 -16.18
N ASP A 284 3.57 2.96 -17.47
CA ASP A 284 4.27 4.08 -18.06
C ASP A 284 3.45 5.39 -17.96
N THR A 285 3.98 6.50 -18.44
CA THR A 285 3.32 7.80 -18.43
C THR A 285 2.02 7.87 -19.25
N VAL A 286 1.74 6.85 -20.04
CA VAL A 286 0.54 6.73 -20.90
C VAL A 286 -0.50 5.79 -20.27
N GLY A 287 -0.15 5.08 -19.19
CA GLY A 287 -1.03 4.13 -18.52
C GLY A 287 -1.01 2.73 -19.15
N GLU A 288 -0.05 2.46 -20.03
CA GLU A 288 0.22 1.11 -20.54
C GLU A 288 1.21 0.37 -19.63
N ALA A 289 1.13 -0.97 -19.60
CA ALA A 289 2.06 -1.78 -18.84
C ALA A 289 3.47 -1.65 -19.44
N ALA A 290 4.38 -1.02 -18.70
CA ALA A 290 5.78 -0.85 -19.12
C ALA A 290 6.51 -2.19 -19.31
N TYR A 291 5.95 -3.29 -18.79
CA TYR A 291 6.54 -4.61 -18.80
C TYR A 291 5.44 -5.69 -18.82
N THR A 292 5.49 -6.60 -19.78
CA THR A 292 4.48 -7.64 -19.95
C THR A 292 4.89 -8.96 -19.28
N GLN A 293 3.90 -9.80 -19.00
CA GLN A 293 4.14 -11.18 -18.55
C GLN A 293 5.02 -11.98 -19.53
N GLU A 294 4.86 -11.75 -20.84
CA GLU A 294 5.68 -12.38 -21.87
C GLU A 294 7.14 -11.97 -21.74
N ASP A 295 7.42 -10.72 -21.41
CA ASP A 295 8.77 -10.22 -21.16
C ASP A 295 9.39 -10.89 -19.93
N ALA A 296 8.67 -11.02 -18.82
CA ALA A 296 9.14 -11.72 -17.64
C ALA A 296 9.45 -13.20 -17.94
N THR A 297 8.51 -13.87 -18.60
CA THR A 297 8.67 -15.27 -18.98
C THR A 297 9.88 -15.45 -19.89
N ARG A 298 10.05 -14.58 -20.89
CA ARG A 298 11.19 -14.61 -21.81
C ARG A 298 12.51 -14.43 -21.07
N VAL A 299 12.62 -13.39 -20.23
CA VAL A 299 13.86 -13.08 -19.51
C VAL A 299 14.24 -14.18 -18.51
N ILE A 300 13.29 -14.74 -17.76
CA ILE A 300 13.58 -15.86 -16.86
C ILE A 300 14.00 -17.10 -17.67
N SER A 301 13.38 -17.35 -18.83
CA SER A 301 13.75 -18.47 -19.69
C SER A 301 15.15 -18.31 -20.28
N GLU A 302 15.53 -17.09 -20.69
CA GLU A 302 16.89 -16.77 -21.18
C GLU A 302 17.96 -17.01 -20.12
N HIS A 303 17.64 -16.80 -18.83
CA HIS A 303 18.52 -16.99 -17.67
C HIS A 303 18.20 -18.25 -16.84
N SER A 304 17.45 -19.19 -17.40
CA SER A 304 17.03 -20.40 -16.67
C SER A 304 18.22 -21.23 -16.12
N ALA A 305 19.33 -21.26 -16.86
CA ALA A 305 20.55 -21.94 -16.41
C ALA A 305 21.25 -21.24 -15.23
N ASP A 306 21.11 -19.90 -15.13
CA ASP A 306 21.71 -19.10 -14.07
C ASP A 306 20.88 -19.17 -12.78
N VAL A 307 19.55 -19.17 -12.90
CA VAL A 307 18.64 -19.20 -11.76
C VAL A 307 18.23 -20.60 -11.33
N ASP A 308 18.40 -21.62 -12.19
CA ASP A 308 18.08 -23.03 -11.94
C ASP A 308 16.63 -23.25 -11.48
N VAL A 309 15.70 -22.57 -12.14
CA VAL A 309 14.25 -22.67 -11.96
C VAL A 309 13.58 -22.62 -13.33
N GLU A 310 12.68 -23.54 -13.59
CA GLU A 310 11.93 -23.58 -14.84
C GLU A 310 10.71 -22.65 -14.76
N MET A 311 10.54 -21.77 -15.74
CA MET A 311 9.39 -20.89 -15.80
C MET A 311 8.19 -21.60 -16.39
N VAL A 312 7.07 -21.60 -15.66
CA VAL A 312 5.78 -22.07 -16.16
C VAL A 312 4.93 -20.84 -16.52
N PRO A 313 4.60 -20.65 -17.80
CA PRO A 313 3.85 -19.49 -18.22
C PRO A 313 2.40 -19.53 -17.68
N THR A 314 1.91 -18.39 -17.23
CA THR A 314 0.49 -18.22 -16.92
C THR A 314 -0.30 -18.08 -18.21
N ARG A 315 -1.58 -18.46 -18.19
CA ARG A 315 -2.49 -18.35 -19.32
C ARG A 315 -3.65 -17.44 -18.95
N ASP A 316 -4.07 -16.59 -19.88
CA ASP A 316 -5.33 -15.85 -19.72
C ASP A 316 -6.50 -16.82 -19.84
N LEU A 317 -7.16 -17.09 -18.71
CA LEU A 317 -8.32 -17.99 -18.65
C LEU A 317 -9.61 -17.19 -18.63
N VAL A 318 -10.58 -17.67 -19.41
CA VAL A 318 -11.95 -17.14 -19.44
C VAL A 318 -12.94 -18.22 -19.06
N TYR A 319 -14.06 -17.81 -18.45
CA TYR A 319 -15.12 -18.74 -18.10
C TYR A 319 -16.13 -18.85 -19.23
N LEU A 320 -16.40 -20.08 -19.68
CA LEU A 320 -17.45 -20.38 -20.63
C LEU A 320 -18.74 -20.75 -19.90
N GLU A 321 -19.80 -19.94 -20.07
CA GLU A 321 -21.06 -20.12 -19.38
C GLU A 321 -21.74 -21.46 -19.80
N ASP A 322 -21.71 -21.77 -21.10
CA ASP A 322 -22.36 -22.93 -21.65
C ASP A 322 -21.72 -24.28 -21.23
N ARG A 323 -20.39 -24.26 -20.96
CA ARG A 323 -19.62 -25.44 -20.54
C ARG A 323 -19.30 -25.46 -19.06
N GLN A 324 -19.57 -24.37 -18.34
CA GLN A 324 -19.26 -24.18 -16.91
C GLN A 324 -17.80 -24.50 -16.57
N GLN A 325 -16.85 -24.07 -17.42
CA GLN A 325 -15.43 -24.34 -17.26
C GLN A 325 -14.57 -23.15 -17.67
N PHE A 326 -13.35 -23.11 -17.14
CA PHE A 326 -12.31 -22.21 -17.59
C PHE A 326 -11.58 -22.80 -18.79
N VAL A 327 -11.31 -21.98 -19.79
CA VAL A 327 -10.50 -22.32 -20.97
C VAL A 327 -9.51 -21.19 -21.24
N ALA A 328 -8.42 -21.48 -21.94
CA ALA A 328 -7.52 -20.43 -22.40
C ALA A 328 -8.27 -19.50 -23.37
N SER A 329 -8.00 -18.20 -23.27
CA SER A 329 -8.64 -17.21 -24.17
C SER A 329 -8.33 -17.47 -25.65
N SER A 330 -7.21 -18.13 -25.96
CA SER A 330 -6.85 -18.60 -27.31
C SER A 330 -7.76 -19.70 -27.85
N ASP A 331 -8.43 -20.46 -26.98
CA ASP A 331 -9.21 -21.66 -27.31
C ASP A 331 -10.72 -21.38 -27.42
N VAL A 332 -11.10 -20.09 -27.31
CA VAL A 332 -12.49 -19.63 -27.39
C VAL A 332 -12.98 -19.62 -28.83
N SER A 333 -14.13 -20.24 -29.08
CA SER A 333 -14.81 -20.20 -30.38
C SER A 333 -15.74 -18.98 -30.47
N PRO A 334 -16.06 -18.49 -31.70
CA PRO A 334 -16.93 -17.33 -31.87
C PRO A 334 -18.34 -17.51 -31.31
N ASP A 335 -18.79 -18.74 -31.17
CA ASP A 335 -20.13 -19.12 -30.65
C ASP A 335 -20.16 -19.30 -29.14
N ASP A 336 -18.98 -19.28 -28.45
CA ASP A 336 -18.88 -19.49 -27.01
C ASP A 336 -19.36 -18.26 -26.24
N ARG A 337 -20.15 -18.47 -25.17
CA ARG A 337 -20.58 -17.42 -24.25
C ARG A 337 -19.53 -17.22 -23.17
N VAL A 338 -18.69 -16.19 -23.36
CA VAL A 338 -17.61 -15.86 -22.45
C VAL A 338 -18.10 -14.92 -21.35
N LEU A 339 -17.83 -15.25 -20.09
CA LEU A 339 -18.00 -14.37 -18.95
C LEU A 339 -16.64 -13.90 -18.44
N ARG A 340 -16.53 -12.59 -18.24
CA ARG A 340 -15.37 -11.92 -17.62
C ARG A 340 -15.85 -10.93 -16.58
N LEU A 341 -15.04 -10.71 -15.55
CA LEU A 341 -15.21 -9.62 -14.59
C LEU A 341 -13.86 -8.93 -14.40
N THR A 342 -13.87 -7.63 -14.55
CA THR A 342 -12.71 -6.79 -14.26
C THR A 342 -12.64 -6.46 -12.77
N ALA A 343 -11.47 -6.03 -12.29
CA ALA A 343 -11.29 -5.58 -10.92
C ALA A 343 -12.23 -4.42 -10.56
N ASP A 344 -12.46 -3.50 -11.52
CA ASP A 344 -13.38 -2.36 -11.34
C ASP A 344 -14.84 -2.82 -11.23
N GLU A 345 -15.25 -3.82 -12.01
CA GLU A 345 -16.60 -4.38 -11.91
C GLU A 345 -16.83 -5.11 -10.59
N ILE A 346 -15.79 -5.78 -10.07
CA ILE A 346 -15.85 -6.41 -8.75
C ILE A 346 -15.97 -5.35 -7.66
N ARG A 347 -15.15 -4.30 -7.72
CA ARG A 347 -15.22 -3.17 -6.78
C ARG A 347 -16.61 -2.53 -6.81
N LYS A 348 -17.14 -2.27 -8.01
CA LYS A 348 -18.50 -1.73 -8.17
C LYS A 348 -19.56 -2.66 -7.60
N ARG A 349 -19.44 -3.98 -7.79
CA ARG A 349 -20.37 -4.94 -7.17
C ARG A 349 -20.33 -4.91 -5.66
N LEU A 350 -19.14 -4.85 -5.08
CA LEU A 350 -18.95 -4.72 -3.63
C LEU A 350 -19.57 -3.41 -3.11
N ASP A 351 -19.31 -2.28 -3.77
CA ASP A 351 -19.87 -0.98 -3.42
C ASP A 351 -21.41 -0.96 -3.48
N ASP A 352 -21.99 -1.60 -4.52
CA ASP A 352 -23.44 -1.70 -4.73
C ASP A 352 -24.09 -2.80 -3.87
N GLY A 353 -23.30 -3.64 -3.18
CA GLY A 353 -23.79 -4.82 -2.43
C GLY A 353 -24.35 -5.91 -3.31
N ARG A 354 -23.89 -6.00 -4.54
CA ARG A 354 -24.23 -7.06 -5.47
C ARG A 354 -23.29 -8.24 -5.27
N GLU A 355 -23.84 -9.44 -5.24
CA GLU A 355 -23.09 -10.68 -5.06
C GLU A 355 -22.01 -10.86 -6.14
N ILE A 356 -20.80 -11.29 -5.71
CA ILE A 356 -19.76 -11.74 -6.63
C ILE A 356 -20.13 -13.13 -7.12
N PRO A 357 -20.22 -13.38 -8.45
CA PRO A 357 -20.68 -14.65 -8.98
C PRO A 357 -19.78 -15.83 -8.56
N ASN A 358 -20.42 -16.97 -8.23
CA ASN A 358 -19.72 -18.19 -7.85
C ASN A 358 -18.80 -18.77 -8.94
N TRP A 359 -19.04 -18.45 -10.21
CA TRP A 359 -18.13 -18.87 -11.28
C TRP A 359 -16.79 -18.11 -11.23
N TYR A 360 -16.77 -16.88 -10.68
CA TYR A 360 -15.57 -16.05 -10.59
C TYR A 360 -14.72 -16.41 -9.37
N THR A 361 -15.33 -16.51 -8.19
CA THR A 361 -14.58 -16.77 -6.94
C THR A 361 -15.32 -17.74 -6.01
N PHE A 362 -14.62 -18.20 -4.98
CA PHE A 362 -15.20 -19.04 -3.94
C PHE A 362 -16.07 -18.20 -3.00
N ARG A 363 -17.09 -18.80 -2.44
CA ARG A 363 -18.06 -18.10 -1.58
C ARG A 363 -17.40 -17.50 -0.33
N GLU A 364 -16.45 -18.22 0.22
CA GLU A 364 -15.69 -17.84 1.42
C GLU A 364 -14.80 -16.61 1.10
N VAL A 365 -14.12 -16.62 -0.04
CA VAL A 365 -13.34 -15.48 -0.53
C VAL A 365 -14.24 -14.27 -0.81
N ALA A 366 -15.41 -14.47 -1.43
CA ALA A 366 -16.37 -13.40 -1.66
C ALA A 366 -16.78 -12.72 -0.33
N ARG A 367 -17.06 -13.52 0.71
CA ARG A 367 -17.40 -13.01 2.05
C ARG A 367 -16.28 -12.18 2.69
N GLU A 368 -15.02 -12.62 2.56
CA GLU A 368 -13.87 -11.85 3.07
C GLU A 368 -13.74 -10.50 2.36
N LEU A 369 -13.93 -10.49 1.02
CA LEU A 369 -13.91 -9.26 0.23
C LEU A 369 -15.09 -8.33 0.59
N GLU A 370 -16.30 -8.88 0.76
CA GLU A 370 -17.48 -8.12 1.20
C GLU A 370 -17.31 -7.55 2.62
N HIS A 371 -16.67 -8.30 3.51
CA HIS A 371 -16.37 -7.84 4.86
C HIS A 371 -15.41 -6.66 4.86
N ARG A 372 -14.41 -6.69 4.00
CA ARG A 372 -13.42 -5.61 3.86
C ARG A 372 -13.95 -4.40 3.09
N HIS A 373 -14.79 -4.64 2.10
CA HIS A 373 -15.45 -3.60 1.30
C HIS A 373 -16.95 -3.60 1.57
N PRO A 374 -17.37 -3.16 2.76
CA PRO A 374 -18.79 -3.09 3.06
C PRO A 374 -19.49 -2.19 2.05
N VAL A 375 -20.73 -2.51 1.73
CA VAL A 375 -21.58 -1.68 0.86
C VAL A 375 -21.53 -0.22 1.29
N ARG A 376 -21.59 0.73 0.35
CA ARG A 376 -21.44 2.17 0.63
C ARG A 376 -22.28 2.65 1.81
N ARG A 377 -23.51 2.14 1.95
CA ARG A 377 -24.40 2.45 3.08
C ARG A 377 -23.87 2.02 4.46
N LYS A 378 -22.86 1.12 4.52
CA LYS A 378 -22.19 0.68 5.76
C LYS A 378 -20.77 1.25 5.90
N GLN A 379 -20.24 1.84 4.83
CA GLN A 379 -18.93 2.51 4.89
C GLN A 379 -19.00 3.75 5.75
N GLY A 380 -17.93 4.01 6.52
CA GLY A 380 -17.76 5.32 7.14
C GLY A 380 -17.52 6.39 6.09
N PHE A 381 -17.87 7.64 6.41
CA PHE A 381 -17.58 8.77 5.53
C PHE A 381 -17.36 10.06 6.31
N THR A 382 -16.65 10.98 5.70
CA THR A 382 -16.43 12.33 6.21
C THR A 382 -17.15 13.36 5.33
N VAL A 383 -17.93 14.24 5.94
CA VAL A 383 -18.41 15.48 5.32
C VAL A 383 -17.53 16.63 5.80
N PHE A 384 -16.74 17.19 4.89
CA PHE A 384 -15.78 18.24 5.19
C PHE A 384 -16.29 19.59 4.64
N LEU A 385 -16.80 20.44 5.55
CA LEU A 385 -17.29 21.77 5.18
C LEU A 385 -16.13 22.77 5.22
N SER A 386 -15.96 23.52 4.14
CA SER A 386 -15.03 24.63 4.02
C SER A 386 -15.75 25.93 3.65
N GLY A 387 -15.24 27.08 4.05
CA GLY A 387 -15.82 28.39 3.77
C GLY A 387 -15.42 29.45 4.80
N LEU A 388 -15.75 30.70 4.55
CA LEU A 388 -15.42 31.85 5.39
C LEU A 388 -16.02 31.76 6.80
N SER A 389 -15.47 32.51 7.76
CA SER A 389 -16.13 32.68 9.06
C SER A 389 -17.51 33.32 8.86
N GLY A 390 -18.52 32.86 9.58
CA GLY A 390 -19.89 33.39 9.39
C GLY A 390 -20.66 32.88 8.16
N SER A 391 -20.05 32.01 7.32
CA SER A 391 -20.71 31.45 6.13
C SER A 391 -21.83 30.43 6.43
N GLY A 392 -21.98 29.97 7.66
CA GLY A 392 -23.04 29.01 8.04
C GLY A 392 -22.60 27.58 8.25
N LYS A 393 -21.30 27.25 8.11
CA LYS A 393 -20.75 25.89 8.25
C LYS A 393 -21.19 25.15 9.52
N SER A 394 -20.95 25.75 10.70
CA SER A 394 -21.31 25.12 11.98
C SER A 394 -22.83 24.93 12.13
N THR A 395 -23.64 25.78 11.53
CA THR A 395 -25.09 25.63 11.52
C THR A 395 -25.52 24.45 10.66
N ILE A 396 -25.00 24.36 9.42
CA ILE A 396 -25.23 23.21 8.53
C ILE A 396 -24.75 21.94 9.19
N ALA A 397 -23.54 21.94 9.75
CA ALA A 397 -22.93 20.79 10.43
C ALA A 397 -23.80 20.26 11.58
N ASN A 398 -24.36 21.14 12.40
CA ASN A 398 -25.25 20.75 13.50
C ASN A 398 -26.57 20.17 13.00
N VAL A 399 -27.21 20.80 11.98
CA VAL A 399 -28.45 20.26 11.40
C VAL A 399 -28.18 18.91 10.73
N LEU A 400 -27.11 18.80 9.96
CA LEU A 400 -26.70 17.55 9.32
C LEU A 400 -26.45 16.45 10.36
N ARG A 401 -25.75 16.77 11.46
CA ARG A 401 -25.53 15.83 12.56
C ARG A 401 -26.85 15.28 13.12
N VAL A 402 -27.81 16.16 13.39
CA VAL A 402 -29.12 15.75 13.92
C VAL A 402 -29.82 14.83 12.91
N LYS A 403 -29.85 15.20 11.63
CA LYS A 403 -30.50 14.40 10.59
C LYS A 403 -29.85 13.02 10.43
N LEU A 404 -28.53 12.94 10.44
CA LEU A 404 -27.83 11.66 10.36
C LEU A 404 -28.03 10.80 11.62
N LEU A 405 -28.16 11.41 12.80
CA LEU A 405 -28.50 10.70 14.03
C LEU A 405 -29.95 10.19 14.02
N GLU A 406 -30.90 10.95 13.46
CA GLU A 406 -32.30 10.53 13.26
C GLU A 406 -32.39 9.31 12.31
N LEU A 407 -31.57 9.26 11.25
CA LEU A 407 -31.48 8.09 10.35
C LEU A 407 -30.90 6.85 11.04
N GLY A 408 -30.09 7.02 12.08
CA GLY A 408 -29.49 5.92 12.83
C GLY A 408 -28.42 5.13 12.08
N GLY A 409 -28.08 3.96 12.60
CA GLY A 409 -27.20 2.97 11.98
C GLY A 409 -25.69 3.22 12.14
N ARG A 410 -25.24 4.47 12.39
CA ARG A 410 -23.82 4.82 12.57
C ARG A 410 -23.60 5.89 13.62
N GLY A 411 -22.43 5.84 14.28
CA GLY A 411 -21.98 6.92 15.15
C GLY A 411 -21.65 8.18 14.32
N VAL A 412 -22.12 9.35 14.76
CA VAL A 412 -21.87 10.64 14.09
C VAL A 412 -21.10 11.56 15.01
N THR A 413 -19.90 11.98 14.59
CA THR A 413 -19.01 12.87 15.33
C THR A 413 -18.88 14.21 14.63
N LEU A 414 -19.08 15.30 15.38
CA LEU A 414 -18.86 16.67 14.90
C LEU A 414 -17.46 17.15 15.32
N LEU A 415 -16.64 17.51 14.35
CA LEU A 415 -15.31 18.11 14.50
C LEU A 415 -15.39 19.59 14.07
N ASP A 416 -16.05 20.41 14.89
CA ASP A 416 -16.09 21.86 14.70
C ASP A 416 -14.74 22.47 15.10
N GLY A 417 -14.29 23.50 14.37
CA GLY A 417 -12.99 24.11 14.59
C GLY A 417 -12.75 24.65 15.99
N ASP A 418 -13.78 25.21 16.66
CA ASP A 418 -13.68 25.71 18.03
C ASP A 418 -13.57 24.54 19.04
N LEU A 419 -14.35 23.48 18.84
CA LEU A 419 -14.32 22.28 19.68
C LEU A 419 -12.97 21.56 19.61
N VAL A 420 -12.43 21.42 18.40
CA VAL A 420 -11.12 20.80 18.20
C VAL A 420 -10.00 21.65 18.81
N ARG A 421 -10.05 22.97 18.63
CA ARG A 421 -9.07 23.85 19.28
C ARG A 421 -9.09 23.75 20.80
N ALA A 422 -10.27 23.63 21.40
CA ALA A 422 -10.38 23.52 22.85
C ALA A 422 -9.79 22.20 23.40
N ASN A 423 -9.85 21.10 22.64
CA ASN A 423 -9.51 19.75 23.14
C ASN A 423 -8.22 19.17 22.56
N LEU A 424 -7.91 19.43 21.28
CA LEU A 424 -6.78 18.80 20.59
C LEU A 424 -5.71 19.79 20.11
N SER A 425 -6.01 21.09 20.10
CA SER A 425 -5.14 22.10 19.51
C SER A 425 -5.14 23.40 20.34
N SER A 426 -5.27 23.28 21.67
CA SER A 426 -5.34 24.44 22.58
C SER A 426 -4.05 25.24 22.62
N GLU A 427 -2.91 24.64 22.31
CA GLU A 427 -1.60 25.27 22.22
C GLU A 427 -1.39 26.05 20.91
N LEU A 428 -2.21 25.80 19.86
CA LEU A 428 -2.03 26.40 18.55
C LEU A 428 -2.59 27.84 18.48
N GLY A 429 -1.80 28.75 17.97
CA GLY A 429 -2.21 30.11 17.61
C GLY A 429 -2.98 30.15 16.28
N PHE A 430 -2.98 31.35 15.63
CA PHE A 430 -3.71 31.59 14.39
C PHE A 430 -2.80 31.85 13.18
N SER A 431 -1.47 31.63 13.30
CA SER A 431 -0.58 31.69 12.15
C SER A 431 -1.00 30.66 11.08
N LYS A 432 -0.53 30.84 9.85
CA LYS A 432 -0.80 29.94 8.75
C LYS A 432 -0.43 28.50 9.10
N GLU A 433 0.77 28.28 9.62
CA GLU A 433 1.30 26.97 10.01
C GLU A 433 0.43 26.31 11.09
N HIS A 434 0.01 27.07 12.09
CA HIS A 434 -0.85 26.56 13.15
C HIS A 434 -2.26 26.24 12.66
N ARG A 435 -2.80 27.03 11.72
CA ARG A 435 -4.09 26.71 11.08
C ARG A 435 -3.99 25.43 10.26
N ASP A 436 -2.95 25.29 9.45
CA ASP A 436 -2.72 24.11 8.63
C ASP A 436 -2.54 22.85 9.49
N LEU A 437 -1.76 22.96 10.56
CA LEU A 437 -1.58 21.85 11.51
C LEU A 437 -2.92 21.43 12.16
N ASN A 438 -3.73 22.41 12.56
CA ASN A 438 -5.06 22.12 13.12
C ASN A 438 -5.98 21.40 12.11
N ILE A 439 -5.93 21.78 10.82
CA ILE A 439 -6.70 21.10 9.77
C ILE A 439 -6.21 19.65 9.56
N ARG A 440 -4.89 19.40 9.55
CA ARG A 440 -4.32 18.05 9.47
C ARG A 440 -4.74 17.18 10.66
N ARG A 441 -4.77 17.74 11.89
CA ARG A 441 -5.26 17.02 13.09
C ARG A 441 -6.75 16.68 12.97
N ILE A 442 -7.57 17.59 12.47
CA ILE A 442 -8.98 17.30 12.17
C ILE A 442 -9.09 16.18 11.14
N GLY A 443 -8.29 16.25 10.06
CA GLY A 443 -8.24 15.22 9.02
C GLY A 443 -7.87 13.86 9.57
N PHE A 444 -6.85 13.78 10.43
CA PHE A 444 -6.44 12.52 11.07
C PHE A 444 -7.55 11.91 11.94
N VAL A 445 -8.17 12.71 12.81
CA VAL A 445 -9.28 12.21 13.64
C VAL A 445 -10.47 11.77 12.77
N ALA A 446 -10.78 12.53 11.71
CA ALA A 446 -11.85 12.19 10.78
C ALA A 446 -11.53 10.88 10.02
N SER A 447 -10.28 10.65 9.62
CA SER A 447 -9.88 9.41 8.96
C SER A 447 -10.07 8.18 9.85
N GLU A 448 -9.74 8.27 11.14
CA GLU A 448 -9.93 7.16 12.09
C GLU A 448 -11.42 6.88 12.37
N ILE A 449 -12.25 7.93 12.47
CA ILE A 449 -13.71 7.77 12.59
C ILE A 449 -14.28 7.09 11.34
N THR A 450 -13.85 7.54 10.15
CA THR A 450 -14.28 6.99 8.86
C THR A 450 -13.85 5.52 8.72
N ARG A 451 -12.62 5.19 9.08
CA ARG A 451 -12.08 3.82 9.09
C ARG A 451 -12.88 2.89 10.01
N ALA A 452 -13.31 3.40 11.15
CA ALA A 452 -14.17 2.67 12.10
C ALA A 452 -15.63 2.53 11.65
N GLY A 453 -16.00 2.96 10.44
CA GLY A 453 -17.37 2.89 9.91
C GLY A 453 -18.29 4.02 10.40
N GLY A 454 -17.77 5.00 11.14
CA GLY A 454 -18.51 6.17 11.64
C GLY A 454 -18.63 7.28 10.62
N VAL A 455 -19.37 8.33 10.99
CA VAL A 455 -19.50 9.55 10.21
C VAL A 455 -18.80 10.69 10.92
N ALA A 456 -17.84 11.34 10.25
CA ALA A 456 -17.22 12.57 10.71
C ALA A 456 -17.81 13.77 9.96
N ILE A 457 -18.24 14.81 10.68
CA ILE A 457 -18.65 16.08 10.13
C ILE A 457 -17.62 17.11 10.57
N CYS A 458 -16.79 17.58 9.63
CA CYS A 458 -15.75 18.58 9.89
C CYS A 458 -16.24 19.96 9.45
N ALA A 459 -16.09 20.99 10.30
CA ALA A 459 -16.54 22.35 9.98
C ALA A 459 -15.44 23.42 10.20
N PRO A 460 -14.18 23.21 9.76
CA PRO A 460 -13.16 24.24 9.81
C PRO A 460 -13.33 25.27 8.68
N ILE A 461 -12.56 26.35 8.72
CA ILE A 461 -12.46 27.31 7.59
C ILE A 461 -11.72 26.65 6.42
N ALA A 462 -10.57 26.00 6.68
CA ALA A 462 -9.70 25.33 5.73
C ALA A 462 -9.42 26.16 4.46
N PRO A 463 -8.70 27.30 4.60
CA PRO A 463 -8.61 28.29 3.54
C PRO A 463 -7.73 27.87 2.36
N TYR A 464 -6.78 26.95 2.54
CA TYR A 464 -5.77 26.61 1.54
C TYR A 464 -6.06 25.26 0.89
N ASP A 465 -5.94 25.23 -0.43
CA ASP A 465 -6.24 24.05 -1.25
C ASP A 465 -5.32 22.87 -0.96
N VAL A 466 -4.03 23.13 -0.78
CA VAL A 466 -3.01 22.10 -0.47
C VAL A 466 -3.42 21.28 0.75
N VAL A 467 -3.82 21.94 1.84
CA VAL A 467 -4.19 21.23 3.09
C VAL A 467 -5.51 20.48 2.96
N ARG A 468 -6.48 21.02 2.17
CA ARG A 468 -7.72 20.30 1.88
C ARG A 468 -7.45 19.01 1.09
N ARG A 469 -6.53 19.05 0.11
CA ARG A 469 -6.11 17.85 -0.63
C ARG A 469 -5.40 16.83 0.25
N GLU A 470 -4.46 17.27 1.09
CA GLU A 470 -3.80 16.39 2.07
C GLU A 470 -4.82 15.66 2.96
N VAL A 471 -5.85 16.37 3.44
CA VAL A 471 -6.92 15.77 4.24
C VAL A 471 -7.77 14.80 3.42
N ARG A 472 -8.09 15.12 2.16
CA ARG A 472 -8.79 14.22 1.24
C ARG A 472 -7.99 12.94 1.03
N GLU A 473 -6.70 13.05 0.72
CA GLU A 473 -5.78 11.92 0.52
C GLU A 473 -5.65 11.04 1.77
N MET A 474 -5.71 11.63 2.96
CA MET A 474 -5.68 10.90 4.24
C MET A 474 -6.97 10.10 4.48
N ILE A 475 -8.13 10.61 4.08
CA ILE A 475 -9.44 10.03 4.40
C ILE A 475 -9.93 9.06 3.32
N GLN A 476 -9.72 9.33 2.04
CA GLN A 476 -10.22 8.50 0.93
C GLN A 476 -9.84 7.00 1.01
N PRO A 477 -8.64 6.61 1.46
CA PRO A 477 -8.32 5.20 1.67
C PRO A 477 -9.12 4.54 2.80
N CYS A 478 -9.70 5.32 3.70
CA CYS A 478 -10.46 4.85 4.86
C CYS A 478 -11.96 4.72 4.60
N GLY A 479 -12.49 5.43 3.59
CA GLY A 479 -13.92 5.47 3.26
C GLY A 479 -14.31 6.71 2.46
N GLY A 480 -15.57 7.14 2.57
CA GLY A 480 -16.07 8.28 1.79
C GLY A 480 -15.52 9.63 2.25
N PHE A 481 -15.25 10.52 1.29
CA PHE A 481 -14.92 11.92 1.55
C PHE A 481 -15.80 12.82 0.67
N VAL A 482 -16.52 13.76 1.29
CA VAL A 482 -17.40 14.72 0.62
C VAL A 482 -17.00 16.13 1.02
N LEU A 483 -16.49 16.92 0.07
CA LEU A 483 -16.13 18.32 0.26
C LEU A 483 -17.33 19.23 -0.01
N VAL A 484 -17.78 19.93 1.01
CA VAL A 484 -18.86 20.91 0.91
C VAL A 484 -18.28 22.31 0.99
N HIS A 485 -18.34 23.06 -0.09
CA HIS A 485 -17.98 24.47 -0.10
C HIS A 485 -19.18 25.34 0.26
N VAL A 486 -19.13 25.99 1.43
CA VAL A 486 -20.13 26.98 1.86
C VAL A 486 -19.72 28.34 1.31
N ALA A 487 -20.23 28.64 0.10
CA ALA A 487 -19.79 29.72 -0.80
C ALA A 487 -20.46 31.06 -0.51
N THR A 488 -20.93 31.31 0.72
CA THR A 488 -21.56 32.54 1.11
C THR A 488 -20.61 33.75 0.90
N PRO A 489 -21.03 34.81 0.19
CA PRO A 489 -20.19 35.96 -0.08
C PRO A 489 -19.63 36.64 1.18
N LEU A 490 -18.41 37.22 1.02
CA LEU A 490 -17.69 37.84 2.14
C LEU A 490 -18.53 38.95 2.81
N GLU A 491 -19.22 39.78 2.02
CA GLU A 491 -20.04 40.87 2.49
C GLU A 491 -21.18 40.40 3.40
N VAL A 492 -21.78 39.25 3.05
CA VAL A 492 -22.83 38.60 3.84
C VAL A 492 -22.25 38.01 5.12
N CYS A 493 -21.08 37.37 5.04
CA CYS A 493 -20.39 36.85 6.22
C CYS A 493 -20.00 37.98 7.20
N GLU A 494 -19.49 39.09 6.68
CA GLU A 494 -19.12 40.27 7.45
C GLU A 494 -20.33 40.95 8.08
N ALA A 495 -21.45 41.09 7.35
CA ALA A 495 -22.70 41.63 7.89
C ALA A 495 -23.27 40.77 9.03
N ARG A 496 -23.07 39.44 8.96
CA ARG A 496 -23.49 38.50 10.03
C ARG A 496 -22.64 38.60 11.28
N ASP A 497 -21.34 38.74 11.17
CA ASP A 497 -20.26 38.82 12.17
C ASP A 497 -20.63 38.43 13.62
N ARG A 498 -21.26 37.28 13.81
CA ARG A 498 -21.82 36.80 15.09
C ARG A 498 -20.81 36.76 16.25
N LYS A 499 -19.53 36.65 15.93
CA LYS A 499 -18.41 36.55 16.91
C LYS A 499 -17.64 37.88 17.05
N GLY A 500 -17.99 38.91 16.29
CA GLY A 500 -17.27 40.19 16.24
C GLY A 500 -15.86 40.09 15.66
N MET A 501 -15.58 39.03 14.92
CA MET A 501 -14.23 38.72 14.41
C MET A 501 -13.86 39.62 13.22
N TYR A 502 -14.82 39.90 12.33
CA TYR A 502 -14.63 40.82 11.20
C TYR A 502 -14.38 42.25 11.65
N ALA A 503 -15.17 42.73 12.60
CA ALA A 503 -14.96 44.06 13.20
C ALA A 503 -13.54 44.18 13.79
N LYS A 504 -13.05 43.17 14.51
CA LYS A 504 -11.71 43.16 15.07
C LYS A 504 -10.61 43.05 13.99
N ALA A 505 -10.84 42.30 12.92
CA ALA A 505 -9.91 42.19 11.79
C ALA A 505 -9.82 43.54 11.03
N ARG A 506 -10.93 44.19 10.76
CA ARG A 506 -10.97 45.53 10.14
C ARG A 506 -10.32 46.61 11.01
N ALA A 507 -10.41 46.49 12.32
CA ALA A 507 -9.73 47.37 13.28
C ALA A 507 -8.22 47.03 13.43
N GLY A 508 -7.68 46.01 12.72
CA GLY A 508 -6.28 45.61 12.79
C GLY A 508 -5.89 44.87 14.09
N ILE A 509 -6.88 44.54 14.94
CA ILE A 509 -6.66 43.82 16.20
C ILE A 509 -6.31 42.36 15.91
N ILE A 510 -7.01 41.73 14.95
CA ILE A 510 -6.71 40.38 14.47
C ILE A 510 -5.91 40.52 13.18
N LYS A 511 -4.68 39.99 13.19
CA LYS A 511 -3.82 39.88 12.02
C LYS A 511 -4.09 38.55 11.32
N GLU A 512 -3.82 38.46 10.01
CA GLU A 512 -3.93 37.23 9.21
C GLU A 512 -5.33 36.58 9.26
N PHE A 513 -6.39 37.41 9.15
CA PHE A 513 -7.76 36.96 9.17
C PHE A 513 -8.21 36.55 7.77
N THR A 514 -8.65 35.29 7.60
CA THR A 514 -9.09 34.72 6.32
C THR A 514 -10.26 35.51 5.71
N GLY A 515 -10.10 35.98 4.49
CA GLY A 515 -11.05 36.77 3.73
C GLY A 515 -10.87 38.30 3.89
N ILE A 516 -10.02 38.77 4.81
CA ILE A 516 -9.71 40.21 5.00
C ILE A 516 -8.24 40.50 4.71
N SER A 517 -7.32 39.97 5.52
CA SER A 517 -5.89 40.17 5.38
C SER A 517 -5.15 38.91 4.94
N ASP A 518 -5.85 37.79 4.85
CA ASP A 518 -5.31 36.48 4.44
C ASP A 518 -6.29 35.85 3.43
N PRO A 519 -5.79 35.20 2.34
CA PRO A 519 -6.64 34.69 1.28
C PRO A 519 -7.48 33.48 1.71
N TYR A 520 -8.61 33.30 1.04
CA TYR A 520 -9.37 32.06 0.99
C TYR A 520 -9.34 31.52 -0.44
N GLU A 521 -8.73 30.36 -0.63
CA GLU A 521 -8.66 29.69 -1.92
C GLU A 521 -9.97 28.90 -2.12
N VAL A 522 -10.76 29.30 -3.10
CA VAL A 522 -12.03 28.64 -3.43
C VAL A 522 -11.76 27.22 -3.92
N PRO A 523 -12.38 26.17 -3.32
CA PRO A 523 -12.22 24.81 -3.80
C PRO A 523 -12.75 24.64 -5.22
N GLY A 524 -11.89 24.20 -6.15
CA GLY A 524 -12.28 23.87 -7.52
C GLY A 524 -12.86 22.46 -7.66
N ASP A 525 -12.71 21.63 -6.63
CA ASP A 525 -13.06 20.20 -6.59
C ASP A 525 -14.14 19.88 -5.53
N ALA A 526 -14.95 20.89 -5.15
CA ALA A 526 -16.03 20.70 -4.19
C ALA A 526 -17.14 19.79 -4.76
N ASP A 527 -17.55 18.81 -3.96
CA ASP A 527 -18.62 17.87 -4.31
C ASP A 527 -20.01 18.52 -4.22
N VAL A 528 -20.16 19.48 -3.27
CA VAL A 528 -21.37 20.27 -3.07
C VAL A 528 -20.99 21.73 -2.84
N VAL A 529 -21.68 22.66 -3.50
CA VAL A 529 -21.48 24.10 -3.33
C VAL A 529 -22.80 24.73 -2.85
N ILE A 530 -22.74 25.46 -1.73
CA ILE A 530 -23.95 26.03 -1.07
C ILE A 530 -23.73 27.50 -0.76
N ASP A 531 -24.57 28.36 -1.28
CA ASP A 531 -24.67 29.76 -0.83
C ASP A 531 -25.81 29.88 0.20
N THR A 532 -25.49 30.29 1.41
CA THR A 532 -26.46 30.40 2.51
C THR A 532 -27.06 31.79 2.61
N THR A 533 -26.89 32.67 1.62
CA THR A 533 -27.39 34.06 1.69
C THR A 533 -28.88 34.10 1.96
N GLU A 534 -29.65 33.32 1.20
CA GLU A 534 -31.12 33.29 1.30
C GLU A 534 -31.68 31.92 1.75
N LEU A 535 -30.82 30.90 1.86
CA LEU A 535 -31.25 29.56 2.24
C LEU A 535 -31.41 29.39 3.75
N ALA A 536 -32.50 28.77 4.16
CA ALA A 536 -32.65 28.32 5.53
C ALA A 536 -31.67 27.20 5.84
N PRO A 537 -31.21 27.03 7.10
CA PRO A 537 -30.25 25.97 7.47
C PRO A 537 -30.72 24.56 7.09
N ALA A 538 -32.01 24.28 7.16
CA ALA A 538 -32.58 22.99 6.78
C ALA A 538 -32.49 22.74 5.26
N GLU A 539 -32.71 23.77 4.45
CA GLU A 539 -32.61 23.72 2.98
C GLU A 539 -31.17 23.51 2.56
N ALA A 540 -30.23 24.28 3.12
CA ALA A 540 -28.80 24.11 2.88
C ALA A 540 -28.30 22.70 3.24
N THR A 541 -28.79 22.15 4.35
CA THR A 541 -28.46 20.79 4.78
C THR A 541 -29.05 19.72 3.84
N ARG A 542 -30.25 19.97 3.29
CA ARG A 542 -30.91 19.06 2.36
C ARG A 542 -30.07 18.82 1.10
N GLU A 543 -29.38 19.83 0.59
CA GLU A 543 -28.45 19.64 -0.56
C GLU A 543 -27.36 18.62 -0.26
N VAL A 544 -26.79 18.68 0.95
CA VAL A 544 -25.79 17.69 1.39
C VAL A 544 -26.39 16.30 1.51
N ILE A 545 -27.58 16.18 2.12
CA ILE A 545 -28.29 14.91 2.29
C ILE A 545 -28.60 14.29 0.92
N LEU A 546 -29.15 15.04 -0.02
CA LEU A 546 -29.43 14.57 -1.38
C LEU A 546 -28.17 14.10 -2.12
N TYR A 547 -27.03 14.76 -1.88
CA TYR A 547 -25.76 14.30 -2.42
C TYR A 547 -25.35 12.96 -1.79
N LEU A 548 -25.41 12.82 -0.47
CA LEU A 548 -25.08 11.59 0.25
C LEU A 548 -25.99 10.41 -0.15
N GLU A 549 -27.27 10.65 -0.41
CA GLU A 549 -28.22 9.68 -0.94
C GLU A 549 -27.82 9.23 -2.36
N ARG A 550 -27.57 10.19 -3.26
CA ARG A 550 -27.12 9.88 -4.63
C ARG A 550 -25.81 9.09 -4.67
N GLN A 551 -24.94 9.31 -3.70
CA GLN A 551 -23.67 8.57 -3.57
C GLN A 551 -23.85 7.22 -2.85
N GLY A 552 -25.03 6.91 -2.31
CA GLY A 552 -25.33 5.65 -1.62
C GLY A 552 -24.78 5.54 -0.19
N TYR A 553 -24.36 6.64 0.42
CA TYR A 553 -23.90 6.66 1.82
C TYR A 553 -25.05 6.59 2.82
N ILE A 554 -26.19 7.14 2.49
CA ILE A 554 -27.40 7.10 3.30
C ILE A 554 -28.59 6.71 2.43
N TRP A 555 -29.64 6.21 3.05
CA TRP A 555 -30.88 5.83 2.38
C TRP A 555 -32.00 6.75 2.87
N ALA A 556 -32.78 7.28 1.94
CA ALA A 556 -34.04 7.86 2.33
C ALA A 556 -34.90 6.77 2.97
N PRO A 557 -35.52 6.97 4.15
CA PRO A 557 -36.52 6.04 4.62
C PRO A 557 -37.58 5.92 3.51
N ASP A 558 -37.86 4.68 3.09
CA ASP A 558 -38.99 4.42 2.19
C ASP A 558 -40.20 5.19 2.76
N GLU A 559 -40.74 6.12 1.99
CA GLU A 559 -42.05 6.67 2.25
C GLU A 559 -43.02 5.47 2.10
N GLY A 560 -43.27 4.78 3.27
CA GLY A 560 -44.15 3.65 3.38
C GLY A 560 -45.62 3.95 3.14
#